data_e3aadbd52aad66eda02cb843314c7c84
#
_entry.id   e3aadbd52aad66eda02cb843314c7c84
#
_cell.length_a   1.000
_cell.length_b   1.000
_cell.length_c   1.000
_cell.angle_alpha   90.00
_cell.angle_beta   90.00
_cell.angle_gamma   90.00
#
_symmetry.space_group_name_H-M   'P 1'
#
loop_
_entity.id
_entity.type
_entity.pdbx_description
1 polymer ?
#
loop_
_entity_poly.entity_id
_entity_poly.type
_entity_poly.pdbx_seq_one_letter_code
_entity_poly.pdbx_strand_id
1 'polypeptide(L)'
;MRFVNQFSLHTLSLLLSLGAAMASTSAWALPTDREQPIRVQADSAELDDKQGVAVYRGDVVITQGSMKITGNTVTITQNASGDIEVFTAVGNPAYYEQKPAVDKEIVKAYGLTIQYFAAKDRIVLIDQAKVIQEGNTFEGEKIVYDTQRQIVNAGRANGSSVTTPRPRIDMVIQPKNKPAGAQPATKQAQ
;
A
#
# COMPACT_ATOMS: atom_id res chain seq x y z
N MET A 1 -56.10 -52.77 41.37
CA MET A 1 -55.33 -51.54 41.52
C MET A 1 -53.91 -51.80 41.07
N ARG A 2 -53.54 -51.33 39.88
CA ARG A 2 -52.18 -51.36 39.40
C ARG A 2 -51.92 -50.02 38.66
N PHE A 3 -51.22 -49.14 39.33
CA PHE A 3 -50.70 -47.92 38.73
C PHE A 3 -49.42 -48.28 37.94
N VAL A 4 -49.43 -48.10 36.65
CA VAL A 4 -48.29 -48.27 35.83
C VAL A 4 -47.70 -46.86 35.56
N ASN A 5 -46.47 -46.69 36.01
CA ASN A 5 -45.67 -45.49 35.85
C ASN A 5 -45.43 -45.18 34.38
N GLN A 6 -45.91 -44.06 33.91
CA GLN A 6 -45.55 -43.42 32.67
C GLN A 6 -44.47 -42.33 32.94
N PHE A 7 -43.28 -42.79 33.25
CA PHE A 7 -42.14 -41.85 33.32
C PHE A 7 -41.16 -42.24 32.26
N SER A 8 -40.64 -41.16 31.59
CA SER A 8 -39.37 -41.21 30.91
C SER A 8 -39.33 -41.64 29.47
N LEU A 9 -39.87 -40.78 28.56
CA LEU A 9 -39.38 -40.73 27.18
C LEU A 9 -39.11 -39.29 26.67
N HIS A 10 -39.37 -38.28 27.50
CA HIS A 10 -39.19 -36.89 27.06
C HIS A 10 -37.91 -36.18 27.57
N THR A 11 -37.14 -36.82 28.45
CA THR A 11 -35.93 -36.23 29.03
C THR A 11 -34.64 -36.54 28.25
N LEU A 12 -34.69 -37.46 27.29
CA LEU A 12 -33.49 -37.81 26.50
C LEU A 12 -33.34 -36.98 25.21
N SER A 13 -34.39 -36.23 24.81
CA SER A 13 -34.36 -35.41 23.61
C SER A 13 -33.84 -33.98 23.84
N LEU A 14 -33.69 -33.54 25.11
CA LEU A 14 -33.30 -32.17 25.45
C LEU A 14 -31.79 -31.98 25.65
N LEU A 15 -31.00 -33.04 25.65
CA LEU A 15 -29.55 -33.00 25.90
C LEU A 15 -28.70 -33.06 24.62
N LEU A 16 -29.33 -33.21 23.44
CA LEU A 16 -28.59 -33.29 22.18
C LEU A 16 -28.61 -32.00 21.35
N SER A 17 -29.27 -30.93 21.83
CA SER A 17 -29.40 -29.65 21.11
C SER A 17 -28.49 -28.54 21.63
N LEU A 18 -27.58 -28.78 22.58
CA LEU A 18 -26.70 -27.76 23.18
C LEU A 18 -25.23 -27.90 22.74
N GLY A 19 -24.95 -28.58 21.64
CA GLY A 19 -23.59 -28.84 21.12
C GLY A 19 -23.15 -28.03 19.93
N ALA A 20 -23.98 -27.16 19.37
CA ALA A 20 -23.58 -26.25 18.27
C ALA A 20 -23.14 -24.88 18.84
N ALA A 21 -22.17 -24.89 19.76
CA ALA A 21 -21.43 -23.67 20.09
C ALA A 21 -20.64 -23.27 18.83
N MET A 22 -21.15 -22.26 18.12
CA MET A 22 -20.49 -21.61 17.02
C MET A 22 -19.11 -21.18 17.49
N ALA A 23 -18.06 -21.86 17.01
CA ALA A 23 -16.70 -21.36 17.05
C ALA A 23 -16.67 -20.12 16.13
N SER A 24 -17.00 -18.96 16.68
CA SER A 24 -16.76 -17.67 16.06
C SER A 24 -15.25 -17.54 15.96
N THR A 25 -14.68 -17.95 14.83
CA THR A 25 -13.29 -17.58 14.48
C THR A 25 -13.28 -16.07 14.37
N SER A 26 -12.77 -15.41 15.42
CA SER A 26 -12.46 -13.99 15.35
C SER A 26 -11.47 -13.81 14.20
N ALA A 27 -11.97 -13.37 13.06
CA ALA A 27 -11.10 -12.87 11.98
C ALA A 27 -10.40 -11.65 12.56
N TRP A 28 -9.15 -11.82 12.95
CA TRP A 28 -8.29 -10.72 13.35
C TRP A 28 -8.01 -9.92 12.08
N ALA A 29 -8.79 -8.86 11.87
CA ALA A 29 -8.45 -7.85 10.87
C ALA A 29 -7.10 -7.28 11.30
N LEU A 30 -6.08 -7.44 10.42
CA LEU A 30 -4.80 -6.76 10.63
C LEU A 30 -5.08 -5.26 10.66
N PRO A 31 -4.52 -4.53 11.65
CA PRO A 31 -4.60 -3.08 11.67
C PRO A 31 -4.18 -2.54 10.30
N THR A 32 -4.95 -1.63 9.73
CA THR A 32 -4.55 -0.98 8.49
C THR A 32 -3.27 -0.18 8.75
N ASP A 33 -2.43 0.02 7.75
CA ASP A 33 -1.18 0.80 7.91
C ASP A 33 -1.45 2.15 8.57
N ARG A 34 -2.60 2.78 8.30
CA ARG A 34 -3.00 4.07 8.85
C ARG A 34 -3.19 4.10 10.37
N GLU A 35 -3.50 2.96 10.98
CA GLU A 35 -3.68 2.83 12.43
C GLU A 35 -2.33 2.63 13.15
N GLN A 36 -1.28 2.37 12.39
CA GLN A 36 0.06 2.19 12.93
C GLN A 36 0.73 3.56 13.21
N PRO A 37 1.57 3.64 14.24
CA PRO A 37 2.35 4.85 14.51
C PRO A 37 3.28 5.18 13.34
N ILE A 38 3.36 6.49 13.03
CA ILE A 38 4.32 7.01 12.07
C ILE A 38 5.66 7.18 12.76
N ARG A 39 6.71 6.64 12.14
CA ARG A 39 8.10 6.83 12.57
C ARG A 39 8.84 7.62 11.50
N VAL A 40 9.58 8.63 11.92
CA VAL A 40 10.37 9.48 11.04
C VAL A 40 11.82 9.45 11.50
N GLN A 41 12.74 9.31 10.53
CA GLN A 41 14.18 9.46 10.69
C GLN A 41 14.65 10.48 9.65
N ALA A 42 15.44 11.47 10.08
CA ALA A 42 15.99 12.53 9.23
C ALA A 42 17.16 13.19 9.95
N ASP A 43 18.00 13.96 9.24
CA ASP A 43 19.07 14.75 9.83
C ASP A 43 18.55 15.99 10.53
N SER A 44 17.44 16.57 10.03
CA SER A 44 16.81 17.75 10.62
C SER A 44 15.30 17.77 10.41
N ALA A 45 14.60 18.46 11.32
CA ALA A 45 13.15 18.64 11.27
C ALA A 45 12.79 20.09 11.62
N GLU A 46 11.79 20.61 10.92
CA GLU A 46 11.16 21.92 11.17
C GLU A 46 9.64 21.68 11.23
N LEU A 47 9.03 22.04 12.34
CA LEU A 47 7.61 21.83 12.60
C LEU A 47 6.92 23.18 12.80
N ASP A 48 5.88 23.43 12.00
CA ASP A 48 5.00 24.60 12.14
C ASP A 48 3.58 24.11 12.46
N ASP A 49 3.26 24.04 13.74
CA ASP A 49 1.96 23.58 14.23
C ASP A 49 0.81 24.51 13.80
N LYS A 50 1.11 25.82 13.58
CA LYS A 50 0.07 26.79 13.17
C LYS A 50 -0.34 26.57 11.72
N GLN A 51 0.60 26.18 10.88
CA GLN A 51 0.35 25.87 9.48
C GLN A 51 0.02 24.38 9.24
N GLY A 52 0.20 23.54 10.25
CA GLY A 52 0.05 22.10 10.14
C GLY A 52 1.07 21.47 9.18
N VAL A 53 2.32 21.97 9.19
CA VAL A 53 3.37 21.53 8.27
C VAL A 53 4.60 21.06 9.05
N ALA A 54 5.11 19.89 8.72
CA ALA A 54 6.40 19.40 9.18
C ALA A 54 7.31 19.11 8.00
N VAL A 55 8.53 19.64 8.01
CA VAL A 55 9.53 19.45 6.96
C VAL A 55 10.73 18.72 7.52
N TYR A 56 11.04 17.57 6.97
CA TYR A 56 12.19 16.74 7.33
C TYR A 56 13.21 16.77 6.18
N ARG A 57 14.51 16.86 6.51
CA ARG A 57 15.60 16.94 5.52
C ARG A 57 16.76 16.03 5.90
N GLY A 58 17.44 15.51 4.89
CA GLY A 58 18.63 14.64 5.00
C GLY A 58 18.23 13.17 5.22
N ASP A 59 18.46 12.33 4.21
CA ASP A 59 18.22 10.88 4.22
C ASP A 59 16.93 10.45 4.94
N VAL A 60 15.83 11.14 4.59
CA VAL A 60 14.56 10.98 5.29
C VAL A 60 13.99 9.60 5.05
N VAL A 61 13.59 8.92 6.13
CA VAL A 61 12.86 7.66 6.13
C VAL A 61 11.61 7.81 6.98
N ILE A 62 10.44 7.59 6.38
CA ILE A 62 9.16 7.54 7.07
C ILE A 62 8.59 6.14 6.93
N THR A 63 8.09 5.58 8.03
CA THR A 63 7.41 4.27 8.05
C THR A 63 6.09 4.35 8.80
N GLN A 64 5.07 3.65 8.28
CA GLN A 64 3.78 3.46 8.92
C GLN A 64 3.20 2.10 8.52
N GLY A 65 3.20 1.12 9.42
CA GLY A 65 2.86 -0.25 9.08
C GLY A 65 3.79 -0.81 8.00
N SER A 66 3.23 -1.24 6.88
CA SER A 66 3.98 -1.73 5.71
C SER A 66 4.45 -0.61 4.77
N MET A 67 3.91 0.61 4.95
CA MET A 67 4.28 1.77 4.15
C MET A 67 5.67 2.28 4.54
N LYS A 68 6.47 2.60 3.53
CA LYS A 68 7.75 3.29 3.68
C LYS A 68 7.90 4.35 2.60
N ILE A 69 8.30 5.54 3.01
CA ILE A 69 8.61 6.67 2.13
C ILE A 69 10.04 7.11 2.40
N THR A 70 10.84 7.33 1.37
CA THR A 70 12.18 7.90 1.51
C THR A 70 12.43 9.03 0.53
N GLY A 71 13.28 9.98 0.91
CA GLY A 71 13.68 11.10 0.07
C GLY A 71 14.74 11.98 0.72
N ASN A 72 15.27 12.94 -0.02
CA ASN A 72 16.18 13.95 0.52
C ASN A 72 15.42 14.95 1.41
N THR A 73 14.17 15.23 1.05
CA THR A 73 13.26 16.07 1.83
C THR A 73 11.88 15.43 1.81
N VAL A 74 11.22 15.36 2.98
CA VAL A 74 9.82 14.95 3.07
C VAL A 74 9.06 16.01 3.86
N THR A 75 7.96 16.49 3.26
CA THR A 75 7.01 17.40 3.91
C THR A 75 5.75 16.63 4.25
N ILE A 76 5.30 16.74 5.49
CA ILE A 76 4.00 16.24 5.95
C ILE A 76 3.09 17.45 6.14
N THR A 77 1.91 17.41 5.52
CA THR A 77 0.89 18.45 5.68
C THR A 77 -0.33 17.85 6.37
N GLN A 78 -0.85 18.56 7.35
CA GLN A 78 -2.06 18.23 8.09
C GLN A 78 -3.22 19.13 7.63
N ASN A 79 -4.44 18.61 7.74
CA ASN A 79 -5.66 19.40 7.55
C ASN A 79 -5.99 20.20 8.84
N ALA A 80 -7.04 21.01 8.80
CA ALA A 80 -7.50 21.80 9.93
C ALA A 80 -7.93 20.97 11.17
N SER A 81 -8.20 19.69 11.00
CA SER A 81 -8.54 18.75 12.08
C SER A 81 -7.31 18.07 12.69
N GLY A 82 -6.11 18.34 12.16
CA GLY A 82 -4.86 17.70 12.60
C GLY A 82 -4.58 16.34 11.94
N ASP A 83 -5.44 15.89 11.02
CA ASP A 83 -5.19 14.63 10.31
C ASP A 83 -4.17 14.86 9.19
N ILE A 84 -3.33 13.88 8.97
CA ILE A 84 -2.36 13.95 7.86
C ILE A 84 -3.10 13.88 6.52
N GLU A 85 -2.89 14.92 5.71
CA GLU A 85 -3.48 15.04 4.38
C GLU A 85 -2.55 14.48 3.31
N VAL A 86 -1.28 14.94 3.30
CA VAL A 86 -0.32 14.54 2.26
C VAL A 86 1.10 14.44 2.79
N PHE A 87 1.80 13.41 2.32
CA PHE A 87 3.26 13.31 2.37
C PHE A 87 3.81 13.69 1.01
N THR A 88 4.71 14.67 0.95
CA THR A 88 5.41 15.05 -0.27
C THR A 88 6.89 14.74 -0.09
N ALA A 89 7.37 13.72 -0.78
CA ALA A 89 8.78 13.33 -0.79
C ALA A 89 9.46 13.81 -2.07
N VAL A 90 10.61 14.45 -1.93
CA VAL A 90 11.49 14.87 -3.02
C VAL A 90 12.83 14.14 -2.86
N GLY A 91 13.33 13.54 -3.96
CA GLY A 91 14.58 12.77 -3.93
C GLY A 91 15.14 12.54 -5.33
N ASN A 92 16.24 11.81 -5.42
CA ASN A 92 16.88 11.48 -6.70
C ASN A 92 17.22 9.97 -6.80
N PRO A 93 16.20 9.12 -6.97
CA PRO A 93 14.78 9.37 -6.82
C PRO A 93 14.29 9.34 -5.35
N ALA A 94 13.10 9.88 -5.09
CA ALA A 94 12.32 9.52 -3.92
C ALA A 94 11.73 8.12 -4.13
N TYR A 95 11.44 7.43 -3.03
CA TYR A 95 10.97 6.05 -3.03
C TYR A 95 9.73 5.89 -2.14
N TYR A 96 8.83 5.04 -2.59
CA TYR A 96 7.67 4.58 -1.82
C TYR A 96 7.52 3.08 -1.96
N GLU A 97 7.16 2.40 -0.86
CA GLU A 97 6.69 1.02 -0.88
C GLU A 97 5.54 0.83 0.09
N GLN A 98 4.64 -0.10 -0.24
CA GLN A 98 3.56 -0.55 0.63
C GLN A 98 3.09 -1.94 0.21
N LYS A 99 2.66 -2.74 1.18
CA LYS A 99 2.00 -4.03 0.95
C LYS A 99 0.48 -3.82 0.94
N PRO A 100 -0.21 -3.88 -0.21
CA PRO A 100 -1.64 -3.54 -0.31
C PRO A 100 -2.55 -4.48 0.47
N ALA A 101 -2.17 -5.77 0.61
CA ALA A 101 -2.89 -6.77 1.40
C ALA A 101 -1.93 -7.90 1.80
N VAL A 102 -2.34 -8.76 2.73
CA VAL A 102 -1.49 -9.85 3.30
C VAL A 102 -0.99 -10.81 2.21
N ASP A 103 -1.84 -11.10 1.23
CA ASP A 103 -1.61 -12.02 0.12
C ASP A 103 -1.00 -11.34 -1.12
N LYS A 104 -0.75 -10.03 -1.08
CA LYS A 104 -0.23 -9.26 -2.20
C LYS A 104 1.26 -8.99 -2.07
N GLU A 105 1.91 -8.85 -3.21
CA GLU A 105 3.30 -8.40 -3.27
C GLU A 105 3.41 -6.91 -2.90
N ILE A 106 4.61 -6.53 -2.45
CA ILE A 106 4.92 -5.13 -2.16
C ILE A 106 4.89 -4.34 -3.47
N VAL A 107 4.11 -3.27 -3.49
CA VAL A 107 4.16 -2.27 -4.55
C VAL A 107 5.33 -1.32 -4.27
N LYS A 108 6.14 -1.05 -5.28
CA LYS A 108 7.28 -0.13 -5.20
C LYS A 108 7.08 1.00 -6.20
N ALA A 109 7.34 2.23 -5.78
CA ALA A 109 7.19 3.40 -6.62
C ALA A 109 8.39 4.35 -6.47
N TYR A 110 8.75 4.99 -7.56
CA TYR A 110 9.89 5.90 -7.67
C TYR A 110 9.47 7.15 -8.44
N GLY A 111 10.08 8.29 -8.14
CA GLY A 111 9.89 9.53 -8.86
C GLY A 111 10.79 10.61 -8.27
N LEU A 112 11.05 11.71 -8.98
CA LEU A 112 11.75 12.84 -8.37
C LEU A 112 10.89 13.49 -7.29
N THR A 113 9.57 13.47 -7.48
CA THR A 113 8.60 13.87 -6.46
C THR A 113 7.53 12.79 -6.31
N ILE A 114 7.25 12.43 -5.08
CA ILE A 114 6.17 11.51 -4.71
C ILE A 114 5.22 12.23 -3.76
N GLN A 115 3.93 12.27 -4.09
CA GLN A 115 2.88 12.78 -3.22
C GLN A 115 1.94 11.63 -2.83
N TYR A 116 1.88 11.30 -1.55
CA TYR A 116 0.94 10.32 -1.02
C TYR A 116 -0.19 11.03 -0.27
N PHE A 117 -1.40 10.98 -0.84
CA PHE A 117 -2.64 11.52 -0.27
C PHE A 117 -3.27 10.47 0.63
N ALA A 118 -3.02 10.56 1.93
CA ALA A 118 -3.41 9.56 2.91
C ALA A 118 -4.93 9.30 2.92
N ALA A 119 -5.76 10.36 2.92
CA ALA A 119 -7.22 10.23 2.94
C ALA A 119 -7.82 9.65 1.65
N LYS A 120 -7.07 9.66 0.55
CA LYS A 120 -7.54 9.25 -0.79
C LYS A 120 -6.92 7.95 -1.29
N ASP A 121 -6.07 7.30 -0.50
CA ASP A 121 -5.31 6.11 -0.91
C ASP A 121 -4.64 6.27 -2.28
N ARG A 122 -4.09 7.45 -2.54
CA ARG A 122 -3.59 7.82 -3.85
C ARG A 122 -2.16 8.34 -3.79
N ILE A 123 -1.34 7.82 -4.69
CA ILE A 123 0.02 8.28 -4.90
C ILE A 123 0.10 8.99 -6.26
N VAL A 124 0.77 10.12 -6.29
CA VAL A 124 1.12 10.83 -7.52
C VAL A 124 2.64 10.88 -7.60
N LEU A 125 3.18 10.28 -8.65
CA LEU A 125 4.59 10.28 -8.98
C LEU A 125 4.82 11.28 -10.11
N ILE A 126 5.82 12.13 -9.96
CA ILE A 126 6.12 13.20 -10.91
C ILE A 126 7.61 13.12 -11.22
N ASP A 127 7.91 13.19 -12.51
CA ASP A 127 9.22 13.13 -13.13
C ASP A 127 9.97 11.82 -12.84
N GLN A 128 10.36 11.13 -13.90
CA GLN A 128 10.98 9.79 -13.85
C GLN A 128 10.11 8.79 -13.04
N ALA A 129 8.79 8.94 -13.19
CA ALA A 129 7.83 8.13 -12.46
C ALA A 129 7.91 6.66 -12.87
N LYS A 130 7.98 5.76 -11.87
CA LYS A 130 8.02 4.31 -12.05
C LYS A 130 7.23 3.62 -10.98
N VAL A 131 6.39 2.65 -11.36
CA VAL A 131 5.67 1.75 -10.45
C VAL A 131 5.99 0.31 -10.81
N ILE A 132 6.26 -0.50 -9.81
CA ILE A 132 6.45 -1.95 -9.93
C ILE A 132 5.38 -2.63 -9.08
N GLN A 133 4.55 -3.45 -9.70
CA GLN A 133 3.44 -4.16 -9.07
C GLN A 133 3.30 -5.55 -9.67
N GLU A 134 3.32 -6.60 -8.85
CA GLU A 134 3.17 -8.00 -9.28
C GLU A 134 4.07 -8.36 -10.49
N GLY A 135 5.32 -7.89 -10.47
CA GLY A 135 6.28 -8.08 -11.55
C GLY A 135 6.09 -7.18 -12.76
N ASN A 136 4.98 -6.44 -12.86
CA ASN A 136 4.74 -5.47 -13.92
C ASN A 136 5.46 -4.16 -13.61
N THR A 137 5.96 -3.50 -14.65
CA THR A 137 6.63 -2.19 -14.54
C THR A 137 5.89 -1.17 -15.41
N PHE A 138 5.65 0.02 -14.84
CA PHE A 138 5.03 1.16 -15.50
C PHE A 138 5.96 2.36 -15.34
N GLU A 139 6.32 3.01 -16.45
CA GLU A 139 7.21 4.18 -16.46
C GLU A 139 6.58 5.33 -17.25
N GLY A 140 6.86 6.57 -16.84
CA GLY A 140 6.34 7.77 -17.50
C GLY A 140 6.77 9.05 -16.82
N GLU A 141 6.33 10.19 -17.34
CA GLU A 141 6.57 11.49 -16.73
C GLU A 141 5.75 11.68 -15.46
N LYS A 142 4.48 11.19 -15.47
CA LYS A 142 3.58 11.23 -14.33
C LYS A 142 2.81 9.93 -14.23
N ILE A 143 2.75 9.39 -13.02
CA ILE A 143 1.91 8.22 -12.70
C ILE A 143 1.01 8.58 -11.51
N VAL A 144 -0.28 8.25 -11.63
CA VAL A 144 -1.24 8.29 -10.53
C VAL A 144 -1.62 6.86 -10.21
N TYR A 145 -1.36 6.44 -8.99
CA TYR A 145 -1.65 5.10 -8.49
C TYR A 145 -2.68 5.16 -7.35
N ASP A 146 -3.77 4.44 -7.51
CA ASP A 146 -4.77 4.20 -6.46
C ASP A 146 -4.37 2.93 -5.71
N THR A 147 -3.94 3.05 -4.46
CA THR A 147 -3.40 1.94 -3.67
C THR A 147 -4.49 0.95 -3.24
N GLN A 148 -5.73 1.43 -3.05
CA GLN A 148 -6.85 0.60 -2.65
C GLN A 148 -7.41 -0.20 -3.82
N ARG A 149 -7.59 0.46 -4.98
CA ARG A 149 -8.11 -0.17 -6.19
C ARG A 149 -7.04 -0.85 -7.02
N GLN A 150 -5.77 -0.61 -6.73
CA GLN A 150 -4.61 -1.09 -7.48
C GLN A 150 -4.63 -0.68 -8.97
N ILE A 151 -5.10 0.56 -9.22
CA ILE A 151 -5.20 1.12 -10.58
C ILE A 151 -4.03 2.06 -10.83
N VAL A 152 -3.28 1.80 -11.90
CA VAL A 152 -2.20 2.65 -12.40
C VAL A 152 -2.70 3.47 -13.59
N ASN A 153 -2.59 4.80 -13.51
CA ASN A 153 -2.83 5.72 -14.61
C ASN A 153 -1.51 6.44 -14.92
N ALA A 154 -0.90 6.14 -16.05
CA ALA A 154 0.32 6.78 -16.52
C ALA A 154 0.00 7.82 -17.60
N GLY A 155 0.69 8.96 -17.57
CA GLY A 155 0.45 10.05 -18.51
C GLY A 155 1.48 11.14 -18.41
N ARG A 156 1.12 12.33 -18.89
CA ARG A 156 1.95 13.54 -18.80
C ARG A 156 1.63 14.30 -17.52
N ALA A 157 2.62 15.04 -17.02
CA ALA A 157 2.35 16.09 -16.07
C ALA A 157 1.56 17.22 -16.75
N ASN A 158 0.51 17.71 -16.09
CA ASN A 158 -0.27 18.84 -16.60
C ASN A 158 0.64 20.07 -16.67
N GLY A 159 0.73 20.72 -17.83
CA GLY A 159 1.54 21.91 -18.04
C GLY A 159 2.87 21.69 -18.78
N SER A 160 3.22 20.45 -19.10
CA SER A 160 4.38 20.20 -19.96
C SER A 160 4.12 20.78 -21.36
N SER A 161 4.87 21.83 -21.72
CA SER A 161 4.91 22.35 -23.09
C SER A 161 5.36 21.25 -24.03
N VAL A 162 4.82 21.25 -25.26
CA VAL A 162 5.12 20.24 -26.27
C VAL A 162 6.57 20.39 -26.73
N THR A 163 7.50 19.77 -25.98
CA THR A 163 8.89 19.62 -26.39
C THR A 163 9.01 18.30 -27.16
N THR A 164 9.60 18.32 -28.29
CA THR A 164 9.96 17.11 -29.07
C THR A 164 11.31 16.58 -28.57
N PRO A 165 11.46 15.27 -28.25
CA PRO A 165 10.50 14.18 -28.41
C PRO A 165 9.46 14.10 -27.28
N ARG A 166 8.26 13.66 -27.63
CA ARG A 166 7.15 13.50 -26.66
C ARG A 166 7.49 12.38 -25.67
N PRO A 167 7.46 12.62 -24.35
CA PRO A 167 7.63 11.57 -23.36
C PRO A 167 6.57 10.48 -23.58
N ARG A 168 7.01 9.24 -23.68
CA ARG A 168 6.17 8.07 -23.89
C ARG A 168 6.01 7.33 -22.58
N ILE A 169 4.90 6.61 -22.45
CA ILE A 169 4.71 5.63 -21.38
C ILE A 169 5.42 4.36 -21.81
N ASP A 170 6.19 3.74 -20.93
CA ASP A 170 6.74 2.41 -21.11
C ASP A 170 6.09 1.45 -20.09
N MET A 171 5.70 0.27 -20.57
CA MET A 171 5.03 -0.73 -19.74
C MET A 171 5.58 -2.11 -20.06
N VAL A 172 6.04 -2.82 -19.03
CA VAL A 172 6.42 -4.22 -19.11
C VAL A 172 5.40 -5.02 -18.30
N ILE A 173 4.66 -5.91 -18.97
CA ILE A 173 3.66 -6.76 -18.35
C ILE A 173 4.16 -8.20 -18.35
N GLN A 174 4.25 -8.82 -17.19
CA GLN A 174 4.69 -10.21 -17.04
C GLN A 174 3.53 -11.18 -17.33
N PRO A 175 3.75 -12.25 -18.13
CA PRO A 175 2.77 -13.31 -18.29
C PRO A 175 2.47 -14.00 -16.97
N LYS A 176 1.21 -14.17 -16.61
CA LYS A 176 0.79 -14.81 -15.34
C LYS A 176 1.20 -16.28 -15.18
N ASN A 177 1.70 -16.93 -16.24
CA ASN A 177 1.98 -18.38 -16.28
C ASN A 177 3.47 -18.73 -16.39
N LYS A 178 4.40 -17.87 -15.96
CA LYS A 178 5.81 -18.26 -15.91
C LYS A 178 6.07 -19.00 -14.58
N PRO A 179 6.42 -20.33 -14.62
CA PRO A 179 6.89 -21.00 -13.42
C PRO A 179 8.12 -20.24 -12.88
N ALA A 180 8.13 -19.91 -11.60
CA ALA A 180 9.32 -19.35 -10.95
C ALA A 180 10.46 -20.38 -11.08
N GLY A 181 11.45 -20.13 -12.00
CA GLY A 181 12.60 -21.00 -12.13
C GLY A 181 13.23 -21.19 -13.51
N ALA A 182 12.75 -20.57 -14.58
CA ALA A 182 13.47 -20.65 -15.86
C ALA A 182 14.59 -19.58 -15.93
N GLN A 183 15.79 -19.92 -15.43
CA GLN A 183 17.02 -19.21 -15.76
C GLN A 183 17.23 -19.23 -17.30
N PRO A 184 17.63 -18.13 -17.94
CA PRO A 184 18.02 -18.16 -19.35
C PRO A 184 19.24 -19.07 -19.50
N ALA A 185 19.11 -20.07 -20.35
CA ALA A 185 20.20 -20.94 -20.73
C ALA A 185 21.31 -20.09 -21.38
N THR A 186 22.45 -20.01 -20.75
CA THR A 186 23.67 -19.43 -21.30
C THR A 186 24.03 -20.25 -22.53
N LYS A 187 23.90 -19.66 -23.74
CA LYS A 187 24.46 -20.24 -24.96
C LYS A 187 25.97 -20.22 -24.82
N GLN A 188 26.57 -21.37 -24.53
CA GLN A 188 27.99 -21.59 -24.76
C GLN A 188 28.19 -21.64 -26.29
N ALA A 189 28.93 -20.66 -26.81
CA ALA A 189 29.48 -20.71 -28.16
C ALA A 189 30.64 -21.71 -28.16
N GLN A 190 30.53 -22.71 -29.04
CA GLN A 190 31.66 -23.44 -29.58
C GLN A 190 32.25 -22.69 -30.76
#